data_64f1a6dbe6c2e5e22c38257e9c0c12f4
#
_entry.id   64f1a6dbe6c2e5e22c38257e9c0c12f4
#
_cell.length_a   1.000
_cell.length_b   1.000
_cell.length_c   1.000
_cell.angle_alpha   90.00
_cell.angle_beta   90.00
_cell.angle_gamma   90.00
#
_symmetry.space_group_name_H-M   'P 1'
#
loop_
_entity.id
_entity.type
_entity.pdbx_description
1 polymer ?
#
loop_
_entity_poly.entity_id
_entity_poly.type
_entity_poly.pdbx_seq_one_letter_code
_entity_poly.pdbx_strand_id
1 'polypeptide(L)'
;MKLFKQSITALIIITGLSVTGTAYAASKPVVGIAEFKKSVAVNWWGGQVGQDMADMLANELMGTKKFNVVERQKLNAVIGEQDLAAAGRIKKGTGAKTGQLTGAKYLVTGTVTSYEENTASTGGGLSFKGIKLGGSKGKAYIAVDLRVIDTTTGVVIDSRTVEANSSKGGLNLGFFKSGVGGNFNTKKKTPAMKAVRAVIMEISEYLACSMVDQDSCLDDYDAKESRRREKTKGAITLE
;
A
#
# COMPACT_ATOMS: atom_id res chain seq x y z
N MET A 1 -20.07 -73.27 51.83
CA MET A 1 -20.29 -72.99 50.42
C MET A 1 -20.28 -71.48 50.24
N LYS A 2 -19.11 -70.88 49.94
CA LYS A 2 -18.91 -69.43 49.86
C LYS A 2 -18.63 -69.07 48.38
N LEU A 3 -19.55 -68.33 47.80
CA LEU A 3 -19.46 -67.79 46.44
C LEU A 3 -18.50 -66.63 46.42
N PHE A 4 -17.41 -66.70 45.63
CA PHE A 4 -16.46 -65.63 45.35
C PHE A 4 -17.03 -64.77 44.23
N LYS A 5 -17.35 -63.50 44.53
CA LYS A 5 -17.64 -62.49 43.52
C LYS A 5 -16.32 -61.84 43.09
N GLN A 6 -15.91 -62.07 41.85
CA GLN A 6 -14.81 -61.33 41.20
C GLN A 6 -15.39 -60.08 40.52
N SER A 7 -14.97 -58.92 41.01
CA SER A 7 -15.21 -57.63 40.35
C SER A 7 -14.13 -57.38 39.31
N ILE A 8 -14.51 -57.32 38.05
CA ILE A 8 -13.65 -56.92 36.94
C ILE A 8 -13.76 -55.42 36.78
N THR A 9 -12.70 -54.71 37.20
CA THR A 9 -12.59 -53.23 37.00
C THR A 9 -12.00 -53.02 35.59
N ALA A 10 -12.80 -52.58 34.65
CA ALA A 10 -12.36 -52.22 33.31
C ALA A 10 -11.69 -50.82 33.38
N LEU A 11 -10.38 -50.77 33.12
CA LEU A 11 -9.59 -49.56 32.98
C LEU A 11 -9.71 -49.02 31.55
N ILE A 12 -10.53 -47.94 31.35
CA ILE A 12 -10.65 -47.29 30.07
C ILE A 12 -9.46 -46.31 29.92
N ILE A 13 -8.50 -46.69 29.11
CA ILE A 13 -7.39 -45.79 28.69
C ILE A 13 -7.91 -44.94 27.55
N ILE A 14 -8.22 -43.68 27.86
CA ILE A 14 -8.53 -42.63 26.86
C ILE A 14 -7.20 -42.13 26.30
N THR A 15 -6.76 -42.65 25.19
CA THR A 15 -5.64 -42.09 24.40
C THR A 15 -6.12 -40.80 23.75
N GLY A 16 -5.77 -39.65 24.38
CA GLY A 16 -6.00 -38.33 23.79
C GLY A 16 -5.16 -38.18 22.50
N LEU A 17 -5.83 -38.17 21.36
CA LEU A 17 -5.22 -37.86 20.06
C LEU A 17 -4.98 -36.35 20.00
N SER A 18 -3.76 -35.91 20.35
CA SER A 18 -3.33 -34.52 20.21
C SER A 18 -3.18 -34.22 18.70
N VAL A 19 -4.19 -33.61 18.09
CA VAL A 19 -4.08 -33.07 16.74
C VAL A 19 -3.18 -31.81 16.85
N THR A 20 -1.88 -31.99 16.62
CA THR A 20 -0.97 -30.87 16.39
C THR A 20 -1.29 -30.24 15.06
N GLY A 21 -2.18 -29.24 15.06
CA GLY A 21 -2.42 -28.39 13.91
C GLY A 21 -1.11 -27.69 13.53
N THR A 22 -0.47 -28.13 12.45
CA THR A 22 0.61 -27.36 11.83
C THR A 22 -0.01 -26.06 11.32
N ALA A 23 0.20 -24.96 12.06
CA ALA A 23 -0.09 -23.62 11.56
C ALA A 23 0.82 -23.40 10.34
N TYR A 24 0.27 -23.54 9.15
CA TYR A 24 0.91 -23.07 7.94
C TYR A 24 1.02 -21.55 8.08
N ALA A 25 2.21 -21.05 8.35
CA ALA A 25 2.48 -19.63 8.23
C ALA A 25 2.21 -19.27 6.75
N ALA A 26 1.13 -18.53 6.51
CA ALA A 26 0.80 -18.08 5.17
C ALA A 26 2.02 -17.34 4.60
N SER A 27 2.53 -17.79 3.46
CA SER A 27 3.68 -17.14 2.83
C SER A 27 3.28 -15.73 2.40
N LYS A 28 4.14 -14.75 2.68
CA LYS A 28 3.88 -13.36 2.30
C LYS A 28 3.61 -13.26 0.80
N PRO A 29 2.59 -12.52 0.35
CA PRO A 29 2.36 -12.28 -1.06
C PRO A 29 3.59 -11.68 -1.74
N VAL A 30 3.96 -12.21 -2.92
CA VAL A 30 5.04 -11.68 -3.74
C VAL A 30 4.45 -10.68 -4.72
N VAL A 31 4.77 -9.39 -4.53
CA VAL A 31 4.19 -8.30 -5.30
C VAL A 31 5.25 -7.54 -6.08
N GLY A 32 4.95 -7.20 -7.34
CA GLY A 32 5.67 -6.20 -8.12
C GLY A 32 4.80 -4.96 -8.28
N ILE A 33 5.44 -3.77 -8.34
CA ILE A 33 4.72 -2.52 -8.52
C ILE A 33 5.06 -1.97 -9.90
N ALA A 34 4.03 -1.75 -10.73
CA ALA A 34 4.20 -1.09 -12.01
C ALA A 34 4.28 0.43 -11.85
N GLU A 35 4.84 1.10 -12.84
CA GLU A 35 4.84 2.55 -12.90
C GLU A 35 3.41 3.10 -12.82
N PHE A 36 3.20 4.12 -11.98
CA PHE A 36 1.94 4.82 -11.90
C PHE A 36 1.71 5.66 -13.15
N LYS A 37 0.45 5.72 -13.59
CA LYS A 37 0.02 6.53 -14.72
C LYS A 37 -0.84 7.69 -14.23
N LYS A 38 -1.12 8.65 -15.12
CA LYS A 38 -2.12 9.68 -14.92
C LYS A 38 -3.11 9.69 -16.07
N SER A 39 -4.40 9.90 -15.76
CA SER A 39 -5.47 10.11 -16.75
C SER A 39 -5.94 11.57 -16.79
N VAL A 40 -5.42 12.41 -15.92
CA VAL A 40 -5.78 13.84 -15.78
C VAL A 40 -4.56 14.73 -15.95
N ALA A 41 -4.79 16.02 -16.24
CA ALA A 41 -3.71 17.00 -16.28
C ALA A 41 -3.19 17.26 -14.86
N VAL A 42 -1.88 17.07 -14.66
CA VAL A 42 -1.20 17.29 -13.39
C VAL A 42 0.08 18.08 -13.65
N ASN A 43 0.13 19.33 -13.18
CA ASN A 43 1.19 20.28 -13.53
C ASN A 43 2.59 19.86 -13.03
N TRP A 44 2.67 19.14 -11.91
CA TRP A 44 3.94 18.67 -11.34
C TRP A 44 4.37 17.29 -11.84
N TRP A 45 3.57 16.66 -12.73
CA TRP A 45 3.88 15.34 -13.26
C TRP A 45 4.95 15.41 -14.34
N GLY A 46 6.20 15.20 -13.98
CA GLY A 46 7.34 15.05 -14.89
C GLY A 46 7.59 13.59 -15.28
N GLY A 47 8.60 13.37 -16.11
CA GLY A 47 8.86 12.07 -16.74
C GLY A 47 9.10 10.88 -15.81
N GLN A 48 9.47 11.09 -14.52
CA GLN A 48 9.76 10.00 -13.58
C GLN A 48 8.77 9.90 -12.42
N VAL A 49 7.80 10.78 -12.31
CA VAL A 49 6.87 10.80 -11.16
C VAL A 49 6.13 9.47 -10.96
N GLY A 50 5.74 8.82 -12.05
CA GLY A 50 5.08 7.52 -11.97
C GLY A 50 5.98 6.43 -11.39
N GLN A 51 7.27 6.44 -11.74
CA GLN A 51 8.28 5.56 -11.18
C GLN A 51 8.55 5.90 -9.71
N ASP A 52 8.70 7.19 -9.38
CA ASP A 52 8.90 7.64 -8.00
C ASP A 52 7.74 7.22 -7.09
N MET A 53 6.50 7.29 -7.57
CA MET A 53 5.33 6.81 -6.82
C MET A 53 5.35 5.29 -6.63
N ALA A 54 5.79 4.53 -7.65
CA ALA A 54 5.95 3.08 -7.53
C ALA A 54 7.05 2.72 -6.53
N ASP A 55 8.20 3.41 -6.57
CA ASP A 55 9.29 3.24 -5.60
C ASP A 55 8.83 3.57 -4.17
N MET A 56 8.04 4.64 -4.00
CA MET A 56 7.47 5.00 -2.70
C MET A 56 6.54 3.91 -2.17
N LEU A 57 5.66 3.37 -3.01
CA LEU A 57 4.76 2.28 -2.61
C LEU A 57 5.55 1.00 -2.28
N ALA A 58 6.59 0.68 -3.04
CA ALA A 58 7.46 -0.45 -2.76
C ALA A 58 8.07 -0.33 -1.34
N ASN A 59 8.59 0.85 -1.01
CA ASN A 59 9.17 1.12 0.31
C ASN A 59 8.13 1.03 1.44
N GLU A 60 6.93 1.58 1.25
CA GLU A 60 5.86 1.49 2.26
C GLU A 60 5.42 0.04 2.47
N LEU A 61 5.21 -0.75 1.40
CA LEU A 61 4.84 -2.17 1.51
C LEU A 61 5.92 -3.00 2.21
N MET A 62 7.20 -2.76 1.90
CA MET A 62 8.31 -3.39 2.63
C MET A 62 8.31 -3.00 4.11
N GLY A 63 7.98 -1.74 4.41
CA GLY A 63 7.86 -1.22 5.77
C GLY A 63 6.81 -1.96 6.60
N THR A 64 5.71 -2.41 5.99
CA THR A 64 4.67 -3.21 6.66
C THR A 64 5.14 -4.59 7.10
N LYS A 65 6.21 -5.12 6.50
CA LYS A 65 6.75 -6.49 6.67
C LYS A 65 5.76 -7.60 6.31
N LYS A 66 4.67 -7.28 5.62
CA LYS A 66 3.61 -8.21 5.22
C LYS A 66 3.80 -8.77 3.80
N PHE A 67 4.65 -8.16 2.98
CA PHE A 67 4.87 -8.49 1.58
C PHE A 67 6.33 -8.87 1.29
N ASN A 68 6.51 -9.68 0.25
CA ASN A 68 7.76 -9.80 -0.48
C ASN A 68 7.67 -8.92 -1.73
N VAL A 69 8.35 -7.79 -1.73
CA VAL A 69 8.32 -6.86 -2.87
C VAL A 69 9.47 -7.19 -3.81
N VAL A 70 9.17 -7.39 -5.09
CA VAL A 70 10.18 -7.63 -6.14
C VAL A 70 10.37 -6.37 -6.98
N GLU A 71 11.62 -6.07 -7.31
CA GLU A 71 11.99 -4.90 -8.11
C GLU A 71 11.46 -5.03 -9.54
N ARG A 72 10.83 -3.98 -10.05
CA ARG A 72 10.33 -3.90 -11.43
C ARG A 72 10.84 -2.66 -12.16
N GLN A 73 11.15 -1.58 -11.45
CA GLN A 73 11.59 -0.32 -12.05
C GLN A 73 13.07 -0.37 -12.45
N LYS A 74 13.90 -1.09 -11.67
CA LYS A 74 15.34 -1.18 -11.87
C LYS A 74 15.81 -2.58 -12.28
N LEU A 75 14.90 -3.40 -12.81
CA LEU A 75 15.19 -4.78 -13.19
C LEU A 75 16.33 -4.89 -14.20
N ASN A 76 16.46 -3.93 -15.13
CA ASN A 76 17.56 -3.89 -16.09
C ASN A 76 18.94 -3.78 -15.42
N ALA A 77 19.06 -3.06 -14.29
CA ALA A 77 20.31 -2.99 -13.54
C ALA A 77 20.63 -4.35 -12.89
N VAL A 78 19.63 -5.06 -12.38
CA VAL A 78 19.81 -6.40 -11.81
C VAL A 78 20.22 -7.40 -12.89
N ILE A 79 19.61 -7.36 -14.07
CA ILE A 79 19.97 -8.18 -15.23
C ILE A 79 21.40 -7.86 -15.68
N GLY A 80 21.77 -6.58 -15.75
CA GLY A 80 23.12 -6.16 -16.08
C GLY A 80 24.19 -6.77 -15.17
N GLU A 81 23.96 -6.85 -13.86
CA GLU A 81 24.86 -7.54 -12.93
C GLU A 81 24.96 -9.04 -13.19
N GLN A 82 23.84 -9.69 -13.55
CA GLN A 82 23.84 -11.10 -13.94
C GLN A 82 24.63 -11.32 -15.22
N ASP A 83 24.49 -10.44 -16.22
CA ASP A 83 25.23 -10.51 -17.47
C ASP A 83 26.73 -10.30 -17.27
N LEU A 84 27.15 -9.38 -16.41
CA LEU A 84 28.55 -9.19 -16.05
C LEU A 84 29.14 -10.46 -15.40
N ALA A 85 28.35 -11.13 -14.55
CA ALA A 85 28.77 -12.39 -13.90
C ALA A 85 28.86 -13.53 -14.93
N ALA A 86 27.88 -13.64 -15.83
CA ALA A 86 27.85 -14.66 -16.89
C ALA A 86 29.00 -14.46 -17.90
N ALA A 87 29.36 -13.21 -18.19
CA ALA A 87 30.51 -12.85 -19.06
C ALA A 87 31.89 -13.04 -18.39
N GLY A 88 31.94 -13.53 -17.15
CA GLY A 88 33.19 -13.75 -16.41
C GLY A 88 33.91 -12.48 -15.96
N ARG A 89 33.24 -11.33 -15.97
CA ARG A 89 33.81 -10.02 -15.57
C ARG A 89 33.80 -9.81 -14.06
N ILE A 90 33.01 -10.62 -13.32
CA ILE A 90 32.91 -10.59 -11.86
C ILE A 90 33.81 -11.65 -11.26
N LYS A 91 34.44 -11.34 -10.12
CA LYS A 91 35.29 -12.29 -9.37
C LYS A 91 34.54 -13.61 -9.16
N LYS A 92 35.18 -14.72 -9.50
CA LYS A 92 34.63 -16.07 -9.38
C LYS A 92 34.03 -16.33 -7.98
N GLY A 93 32.79 -16.79 -7.94
CA GLY A 93 32.07 -17.13 -6.70
C GLY A 93 31.34 -15.95 -6.03
N THR A 94 31.46 -14.71 -6.55
CA THR A 94 30.74 -13.54 -5.98
C THR A 94 29.64 -12.98 -6.89
N GLY A 95 29.55 -13.47 -8.14
CA GLY A 95 28.57 -12.98 -9.11
C GLY A 95 27.16 -13.53 -8.87
N ALA A 96 26.18 -12.75 -9.27
CA ALA A 96 24.76 -13.15 -9.25
C ALA A 96 24.52 -14.27 -10.27
N LYS A 97 23.65 -15.23 -9.91
CA LYS A 97 23.30 -16.37 -10.79
C LYS A 97 22.13 -15.98 -11.69
N THR A 98 22.23 -16.31 -12.98
CA THR A 98 21.11 -16.17 -13.93
C THR A 98 20.00 -17.16 -13.61
N GLY A 99 18.76 -16.86 -14.00
CA GLY A 99 17.62 -17.76 -13.84
C GLY A 99 17.08 -17.87 -12.40
N GLN A 100 17.52 -16.99 -11.49
CA GLN A 100 17.09 -16.99 -10.08
C GLN A 100 16.21 -15.77 -9.71
N LEU A 101 15.77 -14.99 -10.70
CA LEU A 101 14.87 -13.87 -10.43
C LEU A 101 13.52 -14.36 -9.92
N THR A 102 13.08 -13.82 -8.79
CA THR A 102 11.75 -14.11 -8.26
C THR A 102 10.67 -13.42 -9.10
N GLY A 103 9.70 -14.20 -9.59
CA GLY A 103 8.53 -13.66 -10.28
C GLY A 103 7.58 -12.94 -9.30
N ALA A 104 6.94 -11.85 -9.73
CA ALA A 104 5.82 -11.30 -8.98
C ALA A 104 4.58 -12.18 -9.20
N LYS A 105 3.95 -12.64 -8.12
CA LYS A 105 2.65 -13.32 -8.21
C LYS A 105 1.54 -12.31 -8.49
N TYR A 106 1.66 -11.12 -7.93
CA TYR A 106 0.72 -10.04 -8.11
C TYR A 106 1.42 -8.80 -8.64
N LEU A 107 0.76 -8.10 -9.57
CA LEU A 107 1.21 -6.81 -10.07
C LEU A 107 0.25 -5.72 -9.58
N VAL A 108 0.78 -4.76 -8.83
CA VAL A 108 0.05 -3.59 -8.36
C VAL A 108 0.24 -2.45 -9.36
N THR A 109 -0.86 -1.85 -9.81
CA THR A 109 -0.86 -0.70 -10.73
C THR A 109 -1.70 0.43 -10.15
N GLY A 110 -1.32 1.68 -10.38
CA GLY A 110 -2.08 2.85 -9.96
C GLY A 110 -2.22 3.87 -11.10
N THR A 111 -3.39 4.50 -11.18
CA THR A 111 -3.63 5.61 -12.10
C THR A 111 -4.18 6.80 -11.34
N VAL A 112 -3.50 7.95 -11.40
CA VAL A 112 -4.02 9.21 -10.84
C VAL A 112 -5.19 9.67 -11.72
N THR A 113 -6.39 9.62 -11.15
CA THR A 113 -7.66 9.93 -11.82
C THR A 113 -8.24 11.28 -11.42
N SER A 114 -7.78 11.85 -10.32
CA SER A 114 -8.11 13.22 -9.94
C SER A 114 -6.96 13.87 -9.20
N TYR A 115 -6.73 15.14 -9.46
CA TYR A 115 -5.80 15.98 -8.72
C TYR A 115 -6.31 17.42 -8.69
N GLU A 116 -6.41 17.98 -7.50
CA GLU A 116 -6.80 19.37 -7.27
C GLU A 116 -5.81 20.02 -6.30
N GLU A 117 -5.27 21.16 -6.67
CA GLU A 117 -4.49 22.00 -5.78
C GLU A 117 -5.19 23.34 -5.60
N ASN A 118 -5.77 23.54 -4.45
CA ASN A 118 -6.40 24.80 -4.09
C ASN A 118 -5.42 25.62 -3.26
N THR A 119 -4.73 26.55 -3.91
CA THR A 119 -4.02 27.64 -3.25
C THR A 119 -5.03 28.74 -2.92
N ALA A 120 -6.01 28.43 -2.06
CA ALA A 120 -6.93 29.45 -1.56
C ALA A 120 -6.11 30.49 -0.80
N SER A 121 -5.73 31.54 -1.49
CA SER A 121 -5.40 32.83 -0.91
C SER A 121 -6.72 33.40 -0.37
N THR A 122 -7.03 33.07 0.88
CA THR A 122 -8.08 33.83 1.58
C THR A 122 -7.57 35.26 1.70
N GLY A 123 -8.00 36.14 0.78
CA GLY A 123 -7.76 37.56 0.79
C GLY A 123 -8.52 38.28 1.90
N GLY A 124 -8.39 37.78 3.12
CA GLY A 124 -8.81 38.43 4.36
C GLY A 124 -7.57 38.75 5.19
N GLY A 125 -6.66 39.55 4.63
CA GLY A 125 -5.52 40.07 5.36
C GLY A 125 -5.93 41.31 6.14
N LEU A 126 -6.00 41.22 7.46
CA LEU A 126 -5.95 42.39 8.33
C LEU A 126 -4.57 43.03 8.12
N SER A 127 -4.57 44.14 7.39
CA SER A 127 -3.38 44.97 7.23
C SER A 127 -3.27 45.84 8.47
N PHE A 128 -2.38 45.51 9.38
CA PHE A 128 -1.99 46.39 10.47
C PHE A 128 -0.60 46.94 10.18
N LYS A 129 -0.49 48.27 10.01
CA LYS A 129 0.76 49.00 9.73
C LYS A 129 1.60 48.44 8.57
N GLY A 130 0.99 48.14 7.43
CA GLY A 130 1.73 47.73 6.22
C GLY A 130 2.25 46.31 6.19
N ILE A 131 2.04 45.49 7.23
CA ILE A 131 2.42 44.06 7.28
C ILE A 131 1.20 43.22 6.92
N LYS A 132 1.21 42.62 5.73
CA LYS A 132 0.19 41.64 5.31
C LYS A 132 0.45 40.31 5.98
N LEU A 133 -0.26 40.00 7.05
CA LEU A 133 -0.31 38.67 7.67
C LEU A 133 -1.32 37.78 6.91
N GLY A 134 -0.98 37.42 5.69
CA GLY A 134 -1.76 36.48 4.86
C GLY A 134 -1.18 35.10 4.93
N GLY A 135 -1.76 34.24 5.72
CA GLY A 135 -1.46 32.77 5.71
C GLY A 135 -2.17 32.07 4.56
N SER A 136 -1.51 31.80 3.42
CA SER A 136 -2.10 30.95 2.40
C SER A 136 -2.15 29.51 2.89
N LYS A 137 -3.35 29.00 3.19
CA LYS A 137 -3.59 27.58 3.51
C LYS A 137 -3.73 26.81 2.20
N GLY A 138 -2.62 26.34 1.62
CA GLY A 138 -2.68 25.44 0.47
C GLY A 138 -3.26 24.09 0.89
N LYS A 139 -4.20 23.58 0.09
CA LYS A 139 -4.75 22.24 0.20
C LYS A 139 -4.47 21.53 -1.11
N ALA A 140 -4.24 20.22 -1.09
CA ALA A 140 -4.22 19.41 -2.28
C ALA A 140 -5.05 18.14 -2.04
N TYR A 141 -5.73 17.69 -3.09
CA TYR A 141 -6.48 16.47 -3.15
C TYR A 141 -5.92 15.60 -4.28
N ILE A 142 -5.85 14.31 -4.07
CA ILE A 142 -5.45 13.33 -5.07
C ILE A 142 -6.32 12.09 -4.94
N ALA A 143 -6.73 11.52 -6.08
CA ALA A 143 -7.37 10.22 -6.16
C ALA A 143 -6.57 9.31 -7.10
N VAL A 144 -6.42 8.07 -6.69
CA VAL A 144 -5.70 7.02 -7.42
C VAL A 144 -6.59 5.80 -7.56
N ASP A 145 -6.82 5.36 -8.78
CA ASP A 145 -7.44 4.07 -9.07
C ASP A 145 -6.37 2.99 -9.02
N LEU A 146 -6.49 2.13 -8.02
CA LEU A 146 -5.61 1.01 -7.75
C LEU A 146 -6.17 -0.27 -8.37
N ARG A 147 -5.29 -1.14 -8.88
CA ARG A 147 -5.62 -2.50 -9.31
C ARG A 147 -4.54 -3.47 -8.87
N VAL A 148 -4.96 -4.65 -8.45
CA VAL A 148 -4.10 -5.80 -8.19
C VAL A 148 -4.42 -6.88 -9.21
N ILE A 149 -3.41 -7.30 -9.96
CA ILE A 149 -3.55 -8.25 -11.07
C ILE A 149 -2.79 -9.53 -10.70
N ASP A 150 -3.45 -10.67 -10.76
CA ASP A 150 -2.77 -11.97 -10.72
C ASP A 150 -2.00 -12.18 -12.02
N THR A 151 -0.68 -12.33 -11.94
CA THR A 151 0.19 -12.41 -13.11
C THR A 151 0.10 -13.75 -13.86
N THR A 152 -0.45 -14.78 -13.22
CA THR A 152 -0.64 -16.08 -13.83
C THR A 152 -1.86 -16.09 -14.76
N THR A 153 -2.94 -15.43 -14.32
CA THR A 153 -4.23 -15.46 -15.03
C THR A 153 -4.54 -14.16 -15.78
N GLY A 154 -3.88 -13.04 -15.43
CA GLY A 154 -4.20 -11.70 -15.90
C GLY A 154 -5.48 -11.12 -15.29
N VAL A 155 -6.10 -11.81 -14.35
CA VAL A 155 -7.34 -11.36 -13.69
C VAL A 155 -7.04 -10.24 -12.70
N VAL A 156 -7.84 -9.18 -12.74
CA VAL A 156 -7.86 -8.14 -11.71
C VAL A 156 -8.59 -8.72 -10.50
N ILE A 157 -7.85 -9.03 -9.45
CA ILE A 157 -8.38 -9.66 -8.23
C ILE A 157 -8.86 -8.66 -7.19
N ASP A 158 -8.39 -7.41 -7.29
CA ASP A 158 -8.78 -6.32 -6.40
C ASP A 158 -8.65 -4.98 -7.13
N SER A 159 -9.58 -4.06 -6.88
CA SER A 159 -9.54 -2.71 -7.43
C SER A 159 -10.25 -1.72 -6.52
N ARG A 160 -9.65 -0.54 -6.31
CA ARG A 160 -10.21 0.50 -5.46
C ARG A 160 -9.74 1.89 -5.86
N THR A 161 -10.59 2.89 -5.69
CA THR A 161 -10.17 4.29 -5.70
C THR A 161 -9.74 4.70 -4.30
N VAL A 162 -8.50 5.13 -4.16
CA VAL A 162 -7.92 5.63 -2.91
C VAL A 162 -7.73 7.13 -3.01
N GLU A 163 -8.27 7.86 -2.03
CA GLU A 163 -8.27 9.32 -1.99
C GLU A 163 -7.46 9.84 -0.81
N ALA A 164 -6.71 10.94 -1.03
CA ALA A 164 -6.02 11.62 0.05
C ALA A 164 -6.09 13.14 -0.08
N ASN A 165 -6.15 13.80 1.06
CA ASN A 165 -6.15 15.26 1.18
C ASN A 165 -4.96 15.71 2.02
N SER A 166 -4.32 16.80 1.63
CA SER A 166 -3.31 17.47 2.45
C SER A 166 -3.65 18.91 2.71
N SER A 167 -3.31 19.41 3.90
CA SER A 167 -3.38 20.82 4.22
C SER A 167 -2.03 21.32 4.77
N LYS A 168 -1.79 22.64 4.74
CA LYS A 168 -0.57 23.25 5.32
C LYS A 168 -0.41 22.96 6.82
N GLY A 169 -1.49 22.65 7.51
CA GLY A 169 -1.52 22.41 8.97
C GLY A 169 -1.39 20.97 9.42
N GLY A 170 -1.39 19.99 8.50
CA GLY A 170 -1.31 18.57 8.86
C GLY A 170 -1.74 17.67 7.70
N LEU A 171 -1.43 16.39 7.81
CA LEU A 171 -2.00 15.35 6.98
C LEU A 171 -3.33 14.94 7.62
N ASN A 172 -4.45 15.22 6.97
CA ASN A 172 -5.72 14.60 7.34
C ASN A 172 -5.78 13.23 6.66
N LEU A 173 -5.11 12.27 7.28
CA LEU A 173 -5.30 10.86 6.97
C LEU A 173 -6.51 10.42 7.77
N GLY A 174 -7.58 10.07 7.09
CA GLY A 174 -8.72 9.46 7.74
C GLY A 174 -8.29 8.16 8.41
N PHE A 175 -8.05 8.21 9.71
CA PHE A 175 -7.70 7.08 10.57
C PHE A 175 -6.24 6.57 10.57
N PHE A 176 -5.34 7.23 11.32
CA PHE A 176 -4.19 6.54 11.90
C PHE A 176 -4.54 6.01 13.29
N LYS A 177 -4.79 4.73 13.37
CA LYS A 177 -4.73 3.99 14.63
C LYS A 177 -3.64 2.93 14.50
N SER A 178 -2.40 3.35 14.35
CA SER A 178 -1.23 2.54 14.71
C SER A 178 0.05 3.37 14.61
N GLY A 179 0.76 3.49 15.73
CA GLY A 179 1.88 4.36 15.99
C GLY A 179 3.17 4.10 15.21
N VAL A 180 3.20 4.43 13.94
CA VAL A 180 4.46 4.65 13.23
C VAL A 180 4.52 6.11 12.79
N GLY A 181 4.69 6.98 13.77
CA GLY A 181 4.98 8.40 13.57
C GLY A 181 6.41 8.61 13.14
N GLY A 182 6.73 8.49 11.85
CA GLY A 182 7.98 9.02 11.32
C GLY A 182 7.96 10.54 11.35
N ASN A 183 8.81 11.16 12.16
CA ASN A 183 9.04 12.59 12.21
C ASN A 183 9.67 13.06 10.89
N PHE A 184 8.85 13.44 9.90
CA PHE A 184 9.35 14.00 8.65
C PHE A 184 9.41 15.53 8.72
N ASN A 185 10.51 16.01 9.28
CA ASN A 185 10.83 17.42 9.33
C ASN A 185 11.61 17.84 8.08
N THR A 186 10.91 18.24 7.00
CA THR A 186 11.57 18.80 5.81
C THR A 186 10.93 20.12 5.40
N LYS A 187 11.72 21.17 5.39
CA LYS A 187 11.34 22.59 5.28
C LYS A 187 10.74 23.07 3.94
N LYS A 188 10.42 22.20 2.96
CA LYS A 188 9.78 22.59 1.68
C LYS A 188 8.86 21.50 1.14
N LYS A 189 7.85 21.05 1.90
CA LYS A 189 6.86 20.11 1.34
C LYS A 189 5.68 20.88 0.79
N THR A 190 5.53 20.87 -0.54
CA THR A 190 4.32 21.41 -1.19
C THR A 190 3.09 20.59 -0.76
N PRO A 191 1.88 21.16 -0.76
CA PRO A 191 0.65 20.39 -0.49
C PRO A 191 0.51 19.18 -1.42
N ALA A 192 0.91 19.29 -2.69
CA ALA A 192 0.94 18.20 -3.66
C ALA A 192 1.74 16.99 -3.17
N MET A 193 3.00 17.21 -2.79
CA MET A 193 3.87 16.09 -2.34
C MET A 193 3.40 15.46 -1.04
N LYS A 194 2.70 16.22 -0.18
CA LYS A 194 2.05 15.64 1.01
C LYS A 194 0.87 14.76 0.63
N ALA A 195 0.04 15.20 -0.33
CA ALA A 195 -1.10 14.42 -0.81
C ALA A 195 -0.63 13.11 -1.48
N VAL A 196 0.44 13.18 -2.30
CA VAL A 196 1.07 11.98 -2.91
C VAL A 196 1.54 11.00 -1.83
N ARG A 197 2.28 11.45 -0.83
CA ARG A 197 2.72 10.57 0.26
C ARG A 197 1.54 9.98 1.03
N ALA A 198 0.51 10.79 1.29
CA ALA A 198 -0.67 10.34 1.99
C ALA A 198 -1.41 9.24 1.23
N VAL A 199 -1.62 9.40 -0.09
CA VAL A 199 -2.29 8.37 -0.90
C VAL A 199 -1.46 7.09 -1.00
N ILE A 200 -0.14 7.18 -1.10
CA ILE A 200 0.74 6.01 -1.12
C ILE A 200 0.68 5.23 0.20
N MET A 201 0.68 5.92 1.35
CA MET A 201 0.52 5.27 2.65
C MET A 201 -0.85 4.60 2.77
N GLU A 202 -1.93 5.28 2.41
CA GLU A 202 -3.29 4.71 2.43
C GLU A 202 -3.40 3.49 1.50
N ILE A 203 -2.76 3.52 0.32
CA ILE A 203 -2.67 2.37 -0.58
C ILE A 203 -1.96 1.20 0.09
N SER A 204 -0.83 1.45 0.77
CA SER A 204 -0.07 0.38 1.42
C SER A 204 -0.83 -0.27 2.57
N GLU A 205 -1.57 0.53 3.36
CA GLU A 205 -2.42 0.04 4.44
C GLU A 205 -3.61 -0.75 3.90
N TYR A 206 -4.25 -0.25 2.83
CA TYR A 206 -5.32 -0.97 2.15
C TYR A 206 -4.86 -2.33 1.62
N LEU A 207 -3.72 -2.38 0.92
CA LEU A 207 -3.18 -3.64 0.41
C LEU A 207 -2.80 -4.60 1.54
N ALA A 208 -2.26 -4.10 2.65
CA ALA A 208 -1.98 -4.93 3.82
C ALA A 208 -3.25 -5.54 4.40
N CYS A 209 -4.32 -4.76 4.47
CA CYS A 209 -5.63 -5.21 4.91
C CYS A 209 -6.26 -6.22 3.93
N SER A 210 -6.37 -5.86 2.63
CA SER A 210 -7.12 -6.66 1.65
C SER A 210 -6.41 -7.94 1.23
N MET A 211 -5.07 -7.95 1.22
CA MET A 211 -4.30 -9.10 0.73
C MET A 211 -3.72 -9.98 1.83
N VAL A 212 -3.61 -9.49 3.06
CA VAL A 212 -2.91 -10.22 4.15
C VAL A 212 -3.77 -10.37 5.40
N ASP A 213 -4.21 -9.25 6.00
CA ASP A 213 -4.93 -9.30 7.28
C ASP A 213 -6.34 -9.88 7.13
N GLN A 214 -7.09 -9.40 6.15
CA GLN A 214 -8.44 -9.83 5.80
C GLN A 214 -9.38 -9.93 7.02
N ASP A 215 -9.25 -8.97 7.92
CA ASP A 215 -9.99 -8.89 9.18
C ASP A 215 -10.99 -7.71 9.16
N SER A 216 -11.40 -7.21 10.32
CA SER A 216 -12.32 -6.07 10.46
C SER A 216 -11.85 -4.77 9.81
N CYS A 217 -10.59 -4.70 9.38
CA CYS A 217 -10.09 -3.55 8.62
C CYS A 217 -10.83 -3.39 7.28
N LEU A 218 -11.34 -4.49 6.69
CA LEU A 218 -12.12 -4.45 5.45
C LEU A 218 -13.43 -3.68 5.63
N ASP A 219 -14.09 -3.82 6.76
CA ASP A 219 -15.34 -3.11 7.06
C ASP A 219 -15.14 -1.59 7.03
N ASP A 220 -14.01 -1.11 7.57
CA ASP A 220 -13.65 0.31 7.55
C ASP A 220 -13.40 0.80 6.12
N TYR A 221 -12.72 0.01 5.30
CA TYR A 221 -12.47 0.34 3.90
C TYR A 221 -13.75 0.31 3.07
N ASP A 222 -14.65 -0.64 3.28
CA ASP A 222 -15.93 -0.73 2.58
C ASP A 222 -16.87 0.42 2.97
N ALA A 223 -16.87 0.81 4.23
CA ALA A 223 -17.57 2.01 4.69
C ALA A 223 -17.01 3.30 4.05
N LYS A 224 -15.67 3.42 3.87
CA LYS A 224 -15.06 4.55 3.14
C LYS A 224 -15.53 4.58 1.69
N GLU A 225 -15.51 3.44 1.01
CA GLU A 225 -15.91 3.31 -0.40
C GLU A 225 -17.41 3.64 -0.59
N SER A 226 -18.27 3.14 0.28
CA SER A 226 -19.70 3.45 0.27
C SER A 226 -19.95 4.96 0.39
N ARG A 227 -19.29 5.62 1.36
CA ARG A 227 -19.39 7.08 1.52
C ARG A 227 -18.87 7.85 0.30
N ARG A 228 -17.77 7.39 -0.32
CA ARG A 228 -17.25 7.99 -1.54
C ARG A 228 -18.26 7.91 -2.67
N ARG A 229 -18.85 6.74 -2.89
CA ARG A 229 -19.86 6.51 -3.93
C ARG A 229 -21.14 7.33 -3.70
N GLU A 230 -21.62 7.38 -2.49
CA GLU A 230 -22.80 8.21 -2.13
C GLU A 230 -22.53 9.69 -2.40
N LYS A 231 -21.36 10.20 -1.98
CA LYS A 231 -20.98 11.58 -2.25
C LYS A 231 -20.90 11.88 -3.75
N THR A 232 -20.33 10.96 -4.54
CA THR A 232 -20.24 11.10 -5.99
C THR A 232 -21.62 11.10 -6.63
N LYS A 233 -22.50 10.16 -6.24
CA LYS A 233 -23.90 10.11 -6.73
C LYS A 233 -24.68 11.35 -6.38
N GLY A 234 -24.53 11.87 -5.17
CA GLY A 234 -25.20 13.10 -4.73
C GLY A 234 -24.71 14.37 -5.44
N ALA A 235 -23.54 14.33 -6.10
CA ALA A 235 -23.03 15.43 -6.89
C ALA A 235 -23.46 15.36 -8.38
N ILE A 236 -24.09 14.25 -8.81
CA ILE A 236 -24.55 14.07 -10.18
C ILE A 236 -26.04 14.46 -10.25
N THR A 237 -26.38 15.51 -11.00
CA THR A 237 -27.74 15.80 -11.41
C THR A 237 -27.95 15.10 -12.74
N LEU A 238 -28.75 14.03 -12.75
CA LEU A 238 -29.19 13.38 -13.99
C LEU A 238 -30.41 14.17 -14.49
N GLU A 239 -30.27 14.86 -15.61
CA GLU A 239 -31.41 15.46 -16.35
C GLU A 239 -32.07 14.41 -17.24
#